data_5901869ce2d63bdf30d33026329665fd
#
_entry.id   5901869ce2d63bdf30d33026329665fd
#
_cell.length_a   1.000
_cell.length_b   1.000
_cell.length_c   1.000
_cell.angle_alpha   90.00
_cell.angle_beta   90.00
_cell.angle_gamma   90.00
#
_symmetry.space_group_name_H-M   'P 1'
#
loop_
_entity.id
_entity.type
_entity.pdbx_description
1 polymer ?
#
loop_
_entity_poly.entity_id
_entity_poly.type
_entity_poly.pdbx_seq_one_letter_code
_entity_poly.pdbx_strand_id
1 'polypeptide(L)'
;MNASLDLFNEIVIFAFFLSSVIWIGLTFYSSLISQEYLKTASVNEKKSYMINIQVNVMWYMRWSSLVSFLLSIYLMRFLSNIDSGYNIGTSLASLLITIMFLNTWAIIWRKQKRIIAQTRDWLKCETRYDLAIRTNSIFSVPLLALMLYSAQAKNVANPLLEIDGSFGPAWSSTSLWASIL
;
A
#
# COMPACT_ATOMS: atom_id res chain seq x y z
N MET A 1 -19.24 22.30 -12.36
CA MET A 1 -18.10 21.43 -12.04
C MET A 1 -17.46 21.05 -13.37
N ASN A 2 -16.16 21.19 -13.55
CA ASN A 2 -15.52 21.03 -14.86
C ASN A 2 -15.24 19.53 -15.11
N ALA A 3 -15.86 18.93 -16.13
CA ALA A 3 -15.69 17.52 -16.50
C ALA A 3 -14.20 17.07 -16.61
N SER A 4 -13.31 17.98 -16.99
CA SER A 4 -11.87 17.73 -17.06
C SER A 4 -11.21 17.54 -15.68
N LEU A 5 -11.67 18.24 -14.64
CA LEU A 5 -11.19 18.10 -13.28
C LEU A 5 -11.67 16.78 -12.64
N ASP A 6 -12.88 16.36 -12.98
CA ASP A 6 -13.44 15.10 -12.48
C ASP A 6 -12.67 13.91 -13.08
N LEU A 7 -12.40 13.93 -14.41
CA LEU A 7 -11.58 12.92 -15.07
C LEU A 7 -10.14 12.85 -14.51
N PHE A 8 -9.53 14.01 -14.23
CA PHE A 8 -8.19 14.03 -13.64
C PHE A 8 -8.17 13.36 -12.26
N ASN A 9 -9.15 13.66 -11.41
CA ASN A 9 -9.24 13.05 -10.08
C ASN A 9 -9.47 11.53 -10.15
N GLU A 10 -10.26 11.05 -11.09
CA GLU A 10 -10.46 9.62 -11.34
C GLU A 10 -9.15 8.92 -11.73
N ILE A 11 -8.38 9.54 -12.64
CA ILE A 11 -7.05 9.03 -13.03
C ILE A 11 -6.10 8.98 -11.82
N VAL A 12 -6.09 10.01 -10.98
CA VAL A 12 -5.27 10.05 -9.76
C VAL A 12 -5.66 8.94 -8.78
N ILE A 13 -6.96 8.71 -8.56
CA ILE A 13 -7.46 7.64 -7.70
C ILE A 13 -7.04 6.27 -8.25
N PHE A 14 -7.19 6.06 -9.56
CA PHE A 14 -6.77 4.82 -10.20
C PHE A 14 -5.26 4.59 -10.10
N ALA A 15 -4.45 5.61 -10.37
CA ALA A 15 -2.99 5.55 -10.24
C ALA A 15 -2.54 5.28 -8.80
N PHE A 16 -3.21 5.89 -7.81
CA PHE A 16 -2.99 5.62 -6.39
C PHE A 16 -3.28 4.15 -6.04
N PHE A 17 -4.43 3.65 -6.48
CA PHE A 17 -4.81 2.26 -6.24
C PHE A 17 -3.80 1.30 -6.87
N LEU A 18 -3.47 1.48 -8.15
CA LEU A 18 -2.53 0.62 -8.88
C LEU A 18 -1.14 0.62 -8.21
N SER A 19 -0.61 1.79 -7.89
CA SER A 19 0.71 1.90 -7.24
C SER A 19 0.71 1.26 -5.84
N SER A 20 -0.38 1.38 -5.09
CA SER A 20 -0.55 0.78 -3.77
C SER A 20 -0.63 -0.74 -3.85
N VAL A 21 -1.35 -1.30 -4.82
CA VAL A 21 -1.43 -2.75 -5.05
C VAL A 21 -0.07 -3.32 -5.39
N ILE A 22 0.69 -2.66 -6.27
CA ILE A 22 2.06 -3.08 -6.61
C ILE A 22 2.95 -3.06 -5.36
N TRP A 23 2.94 -1.96 -4.60
CA TRP A 23 3.77 -1.83 -3.41
C TRP A 23 3.44 -2.87 -2.34
N ILE A 24 2.17 -3.03 -2.01
CA ILE A 24 1.70 -3.99 -1.00
C ILE A 24 1.97 -5.42 -1.47
N GLY A 25 1.70 -5.75 -2.74
CA GLY A 25 1.97 -7.05 -3.32
C GLY A 25 3.46 -7.43 -3.26
N LEU A 26 4.36 -6.49 -3.61
CA LEU A 26 5.81 -6.72 -3.50
C LEU A 26 6.28 -6.82 -2.04
N THR A 27 5.62 -6.13 -1.11
CA THR A 27 5.88 -6.25 0.33
C THR A 27 5.51 -7.65 0.83
N PHE A 28 4.34 -8.18 0.46
CA PHE A 28 3.92 -9.54 0.78
C PHE A 28 4.83 -10.59 0.11
N TYR A 29 5.15 -10.41 -1.16
CA TYR A 29 6.10 -11.29 -1.85
C TYR A 29 7.43 -11.37 -1.09
N SER A 30 7.98 -10.22 -0.71
CA SER A 30 9.25 -10.15 0.02
C SER A 30 9.15 -10.74 1.43
N SER A 31 8.00 -10.58 2.10
CA SER A 31 7.78 -11.05 3.48
C SER A 31 7.51 -12.56 3.56
N LEU A 32 6.71 -13.11 2.65
CA LEU A 32 6.23 -14.48 2.74
C LEU A 32 7.05 -15.45 1.88
N ILE A 33 7.32 -15.08 0.62
CA ILE A 33 7.95 -15.99 -0.34
C ILE A 33 9.47 -15.86 -0.29
N SER A 34 9.97 -14.63 -0.41
CA SER A 34 11.40 -14.35 -0.47
C SER A 34 12.13 -14.79 0.80
N GLN A 35 11.56 -14.49 1.98
CA GLN A 35 12.19 -14.86 3.25
C GLN A 35 12.17 -16.37 3.50
N GLU A 36 11.11 -17.06 3.10
CA GLU A 36 11.04 -18.52 3.26
C GLU A 36 12.09 -19.21 2.39
N TYR A 37 12.25 -18.77 1.13
CA TYR A 37 13.32 -19.26 0.27
C TYR A 37 14.70 -19.00 0.87
N LEU A 38 14.93 -17.79 1.41
CA LEU A 38 16.23 -17.41 1.98
C LEU A 38 16.59 -18.19 3.24
N LYS A 39 15.65 -18.77 3.99
CA LYS A 39 15.97 -19.62 5.15
C LYS A 39 16.63 -20.95 4.75
N THR A 40 16.19 -21.54 3.64
CA THR A 40 16.64 -22.85 3.18
C THR A 40 17.80 -22.79 2.18
N ALA A 41 18.02 -21.64 1.54
CA ALA A 41 19.01 -21.44 0.51
C ALA A 41 20.44 -21.44 1.07
N SER A 42 21.38 -22.00 0.30
CA SER A 42 22.82 -21.93 0.57
C SER A 42 23.35 -20.49 0.47
N VAL A 43 24.52 -20.22 1.00
CA VAL A 43 25.13 -18.88 0.99
C VAL A 43 25.28 -18.31 -0.44
N ASN A 44 25.64 -19.17 -1.40
CA ASN A 44 25.81 -18.76 -2.80
C ASN A 44 24.47 -18.45 -3.47
N GLU A 45 23.44 -19.26 -3.19
CA GLU A 45 22.07 -19.02 -3.70
C GLU A 45 21.48 -17.76 -3.11
N LYS A 46 21.64 -17.50 -1.81
CA LYS A 46 21.23 -16.23 -1.18
C LYS A 46 21.85 -15.03 -1.88
N LYS A 47 23.15 -15.11 -2.15
CA LYS A 47 23.86 -14.03 -2.84
C LYS A 47 23.32 -13.82 -4.25
N SER A 48 23.14 -14.89 -5.01
CA SER A 48 22.59 -14.83 -6.37
C SER A 48 21.19 -14.24 -6.38
N TYR A 49 20.32 -14.69 -5.47
CA TYR A 49 18.97 -14.17 -5.31
C TYR A 49 18.94 -12.67 -4.99
N MET A 50 19.76 -12.23 -4.02
CA MET A 50 19.82 -10.83 -3.60
C MET A 50 20.30 -9.91 -4.72
N ILE A 51 21.24 -10.35 -5.57
CA ILE A 51 21.78 -9.54 -6.64
C ILE A 51 20.86 -9.51 -7.86
N ASN A 52 20.30 -10.66 -8.25
CA ASN A 52 19.60 -10.77 -9.53
C ASN A 52 18.08 -10.49 -9.40
N ILE A 53 17.44 -10.90 -8.31
CA ILE A 53 15.99 -10.79 -8.15
C ILE A 53 15.64 -9.65 -7.20
N GLN A 54 16.21 -9.65 -6.00
CA GLN A 54 15.79 -8.73 -4.95
C GLN A 54 16.10 -7.25 -5.28
N VAL A 55 17.12 -6.99 -6.07
CA VAL A 55 17.44 -5.63 -6.55
C VAL A 55 16.28 -5.07 -7.39
N ASN A 56 15.75 -5.87 -8.31
CA ASN A 56 14.63 -5.45 -9.18
C ASN A 56 13.34 -5.29 -8.37
N VAL A 57 13.02 -6.24 -7.49
CA VAL A 57 11.87 -6.15 -6.59
C VAL A 57 11.91 -4.86 -5.77
N MET A 58 13.07 -4.52 -5.22
CA MET A 58 13.24 -3.29 -4.45
C MET A 58 13.17 -2.02 -5.29
N TRP A 59 13.58 -2.07 -6.54
CA TRP A 59 13.42 -0.92 -7.43
C TRP A 59 11.94 -0.58 -7.61
N TYR A 60 11.12 -1.57 -7.97
CA TYR A 60 9.68 -1.40 -8.10
C TYR A 60 9.01 -1.01 -6.78
N MET A 61 9.37 -1.67 -5.67
CA MET A 61 8.83 -1.37 -4.35
C MET A 61 9.08 0.08 -3.92
N ARG A 62 10.26 0.62 -4.20
CA ARG A 62 10.60 2.01 -3.88
C ARG A 62 9.78 3.00 -4.69
N TRP A 63 9.74 2.82 -6.01
CA TRP A 63 9.03 3.76 -6.88
C TRP A 63 7.52 3.69 -6.66
N SER A 64 6.95 2.50 -6.52
CA SER A 64 5.54 2.36 -6.20
C SER A 64 5.18 2.96 -4.84
N SER A 65 6.04 2.80 -3.82
CA SER A 65 5.83 3.43 -2.51
C SER A 65 5.89 4.96 -2.57
N LEU A 66 6.80 5.53 -3.37
CA LEU A 66 6.91 6.97 -3.56
C LEU A 66 5.67 7.53 -4.26
N VAL A 67 5.25 6.90 -5.35
CA VAL A 67 4.05 7.30 -6.10
C VAL A 67 2.82 7.21 -5.20
N SER A 68 2.61 6.10 -4.50
CA SER A 68 1.49 5.94 -3.56
C SER A 68 1.51 7.00 -2.46
N PHE A 69 2.68 7.31 -1.90
CA PHE A 69 2.82 8.33 -0.86
C PHE A 69 2.46 9.73 -1.38
N LEU A 70 2.99 10.13 -2.54
CA LEU A 70 2.70 11.45 -3.13
C LEU A 70 1.22 11.59 -3.51
N LEU A 71 0.64 10.55 -4.12
CA LEU A 71 -0.76 10.56 -4.47
C LEU A 71 -1.67 10.52 -3.23
N SER A 72 -1.25 9.87 -2.13
CA SER A 72 -2.00 9.90 -0.87
C SER A 72 -2.08 11.31 -0.27
N ILE A 73 -0.99 12.09 -0.34
CA ILE A 73 -0.98 13.49 0.09
C ILE A 73 -1.93 14.33 -0.77
N TYR A 74 -1.89 14.14 -2.09
CA TYR A 74 -2.81 14.84 -2.99
C TYR A 74 -4.26 14.50 -2.67
N LEU A 75 -4.60 13.21 -2.56
CA LEU A 75 -5.95 12.76 -2.26
C LEU A 75 -6.43 13.24 -0.88
N MET A 76 -5.56 13.27 0.12
CA MET A 76 -5.88 13.82 1.44
C MET A 76 -6.27 15.30 1.34
N ARG A 77 -5.54 16.10 0.55
CA ARG A 77 -5.87 17.51 0.29
C ARG A 77 -7.19 17.65 -0.48
N PHE A 78 -7.36 16.83 -1.50
CA PHE A 78 -8.59 16.83 -2.29
C PHE A 78 -9.81 16.48 -1.43
N LEU A 79 -9.71 15.44 -0.59
CA LEU A 79 -10.79 15.00 0.30
C LEU A 79 -11.09 15.99 1.43
N SER A 80 -10.09 16.72 1.92
CA SER A 80 -10.30 17.76 2.95
C SER A 80 -11.10 18.95 2.45
N ASN A 81 -11.15 19.17 1.13
CA ASN A 81 -11.96 20.21 0.52
C ASN A 81 -13.42 19.79 0.26
N ILE A 82 -13.72 18.51 0.48
CA ILE A 82 -15.07 17.93 0.37
C ILE A 82 -15.53 17.59 1.78
N ASP A 83 -16.47 18.33 2.34
CA ASP A 83 -16.90 18.23 3.76
C ASP A 83 -17.24 16.80 4.24
N SER A 84 -17.72 15.94 3.34
CA SER A 84 -18.05 14.54 3.61
C SER A 84 -16.91 13.54 3.39
N GLY A 85 -15.80 13.97 2.79
CA GLY A 85 -14.71 13.07 2.35
C GLY A 85 -13.62 12.81 3.38
N TYR A 86 -13.48 13.68 4.37
CA TYR A 86 -12.44 13.58 5.39
C TYR A 86 -12.97 12.93 6.66
N ASN A 87 -12.47 11.77 6.99
CA ASN A 87 -12.84 11.03 8.19
C ASN A 87 -11.61 10.45 8.91
N ILE A 88 -11.82 9.91 10.11
CA ILE A 88 -10.75 9.30 10.93
C ILE A 88 -10.05 8.17 10.16
N GLY A 89 -10.79 7.38 9.38
CA GLY A 89 -10.23 6.30 8.55
C GLY A 89 -9.22 6.80 7.52
N THR A 90 -9.53 7.90 6.83
CA THR A 90 -8.63 8.55 5.86
C THR A 90 -7.35 9.06 6.53
N SER A 91 -7.46 9.66 7.72
CA SER A 91 -6.31 10.15 8.49
C SER A 91 -5.41 9.02 8.95
N LEU A 92 -5.99 7.94 9.48
CA LEU A 92 -5.24 6.76 9.91
C LEU A 92 -4.57 6.04 8.73
N ALA A 93 -5.25 5.91 7.60
CA ALA A 93 -4.67 5.34 6.38
C ALA A 93 -3.46 6.14 5.90
N SER A 94 -3.56 7.48 5.87
CA SER A 94 -2.48 8.39 5.51
C SER A 94 -1.27 8.27 6.46
N LEU A 95 -1.53 8.14 7.77
CA LEU A 95 -0.49 7.92 8.77
C LEU A 95 0.24 6.58 8.53
N LEU A 96 -0.50 5.49 8.29
CA LEU A 96 0.08 4.18 8.00
C LEU A 96 0.91 4.19 6.71
N ILE A 97 0.42 4.81 5.63
CA ILE A 97 1.18 4.98 4.39
C ILE A 97 2.50 5.72 4.66
N THR A 98 2.45 6.79 5.45
CA THR A 98 3.65 7.55 5.82
C THR A 98 4.66 6.70 6.58
N ILE A 99 4.23 5.96 7.59
CA ILE A 99 5.09 5.08 8.39
C ILE A 99 5.71 4.00 7.50
N MET A 100 4.91 3.32 6.68
CA MET A 100 5.39 2.28 5.77
C MET A 100 6.34 2.83 4.71
N PHE A 101 6.09 4.02 4.18
CA PHE A 101 6.96 4.71 3.24
C PHE A 101 8.32 5.03 3.87
N LEU A 102 8.33 5.64 5.06
CA LEU A 102 9.56 5.95 5.79
C LEU A 102 10.35 4.67 6.11
N ASN A 103 9.67 3.61 6.54
CA ASN A 103 10.30 2.32 6.78
C ASN A 103 10.95 1.75 5.50
N THR A 104 10.27 1.84 4.36
CA THR A 104 10.80 1.39 3.06
C THR A 104 12.06 2.16 2.67
N TRP A 105 12.06 3.48 2.78
CA TRP A 105 13.17 4.33 2.33
C TRP A 105 14.31 4.42 3.35
N ALA A 106 14.00 4.54 4.64
CA ALA A 106 15.02 4.74 5.68
C ALA A 106 15.67 3.42 6.14
N ILE A 107 14.91 2.32 6.19
CA ILE A 107 15.40 1.06 6.76
C ILE A 107 15.61 0.03 5.67
N ILE A 108 14.56 -0.36 4.94
CA ILE A 108 14.61 -1.49 4.00
C ILE A 108 15.68 -1.24 2.93
N TRP A 109 15.60 -0.11 2.23
CA TRP A 109 16.55 0.22 1.17
C TRP A 109 17.99 0.33 1.63
N ARG A 110 18.25 1.01 2.77
CA ARG A 110 19.61 1.16 3.29
C ARG A 110 20.21 -0.18 3.70
N LYS A 111 19.41 -1.06 4.31
CA LYS A 111 19.87 -2.38 4.75
C LYS A 111 20.15 -3.29 3.58
N GLN A 112 19.29 -3.30 2.57
CA GLN A 112 19.50 -4.08 1.37
C GLN A 112 20.79 -3.69 0.63
N LYS A 113 21.08 -2.39 0.48
CA LYS A 113 22.36 -1.96 -0.11
C LYS A 113 23.57 -2.53 0.63
N ARG A 114 23.53 -2.59 1.96
CA ARG A 114 24.62 -3.15 2.77
C ARG A 114 24.71 -4.67 2.65
N ILE A 115 23.58 -5.36 2.51
CA ILE A 115 23.55 -6.81 2.28
C ILE A 115 24.18 -7.13 0.92
N ILE A 116 23.79 -6.42 -0.13
CA ILE A 116 24.35 -6.61 -1.48
C ILE A 116 25.86 -6.30 -1.52
N ALA A 117 26.28 -5.24 -0.85
CA ALA A 117 27.70 -4.86 -0.76
C ALA A 117 28.53 -5.80 0.14
N GLN A 118 27.91 -6.80 0.78
CA GLN A 118 28.55 -7.74 1.70
C GLN A 118 29.47 -7.07 2.73
N THR A 119 28.98 -5.96 3.32
CA THR A 119 29.71 -5.26 4.37
C THR A 119 29.89 -6.17 5.59
N ARG A 120 30.91 -5.90 6.44
CA ARG A 120 31.26 -6.70 7.62
C ARG A 120 30.07 -7.06 8.52
N ASP A 121 29.02 -6.24 8.55
CA ASP A 121 27.82 -6.41 9.39
C ASP A 121 26.58 -6.90 8.61
N TRP A 122 26.76 -7.56 7.46
CA TRP A 122 25.65 -7.94 6.59
C TRP A 122 24.59 -8.82 7.28
N LEU A 123 24.98 -9.74 8.17
CA LEU A 123 24.06 -10.60 8.96
C LEU A 123 23.14 -9.78 9.87
N LYS A 124 23.68 -8.77 10.56
CA LYS A 124 22.86 -7.86 11.39
C LYS A 124 21.93 -7.00 10.52
N CYS A 125 22.37 -6.68 9.31
CA CYS A 125 21.53 -5.97 8.34
C CYS A 125 20.39 -6.85 7.83
N GLU A 126 20.63 -8.15 7.60
CA GLU A 126 19.62 -9.12 7.19
C GLU A 126 18.47 -9.20 8.21
N THR A 127 18.77 -9.42 9.48
CA THR A 127 17.75 -9.49 10.55
C THR A 127 16.87 -8.23 10.62
N ARG A 128 17.51 -7.06 10.55
CA ARG A 128 16.77 -5.78 10.59
C ARG A 128 15.97 -5.53 9.30
N TYR A 129 16.48 -5.97 8.18
CA TYR A 129 15.77 -5.93 6.90
C TYR A 129 14.50 -6.79 6.95
N ASP A 130 14.63 -8.04 7.43
CA ASP A 130 13.50 -8.94 7.58
C ASP A 130 12.43 -8.40 8.51
N LEU A 131 12.84 -7.88 9.67
CA LEU A 131 11.90 -7.25 10.61
C LEU A 131 11.15 -6.08 9.95
N ALA A 132 11.86 -5.21 9.24
CA ALA A 132 11.26 -4.04 8.60
C ALA A 132 10.25 -4.42 7.50
N ILE A 133 10.55 -5.46 6.69
CA ILE A 133 9.62 -5.97 5.68
C ILE A 133 8.38 -6.59 6.33
N ARG A 134 8.55 -7.41 7.37
CA ARG A 134 7.41 -7.99 8.11
C ARG A 134 6.54 -6.93 8.74
N THR A 135 7.13 -5.89 9.30
CA THR A 135 6.38 -4.75 9.86
C THR A 135 5.51 -4.08 8.78
N ASN A 136 6.06 -3.82 7.60
CA ASN A 136 5.28 -3.27 6.49
C ASN A 136 4.17 -4.23 6.04
N SER A 137 4.43 -5.53 5.99
CA SER A 137 3.45 -6.54 5.63
C SER A 137 2.27 -6.57 6.63
N ILE A 138 2.56 -6.48 7.93
CA ILE A 138 1.52 -6.42 8.98
C ILE A 138 0.72 -5.12 8.85
N PHE A 139 1.36 -3.98 8.65
CA PHE A 139 0.68 -2.68 8.52
C PHE A 139 -0.14 -2.55 7.23
N SER A 140 0.18 -3.30 6.18
CA SER A 140 -0.59 -3.28 4.94
C SER A 140 -2.00 -3.86 5.10
N VAL A 141 -2.24 -4.78 6.05
CA VAL A 141 -3.57 -5.35 6.30
C VAL A 141 -4.55 -4.29 6.82
N PRO A 142 -4.28 -3.60 7.96
CA PRO A 142 -5.16 -2.52 8.41
C PRO A 142 -5.22 -1.36 7.42
N LEU A 143 -4.14 -1.07 6.67
CA LEU A 143 -4.16 -0.06 5.62
C LEU A 143 -5.21 -0.40 4.54
N LEU A 144 -5.23 -1.63 4.02
CA LEU A 144 -6.22 -2.07 3.04
C LEU A 144 -7.64 -1.97 3.60
N ALA A 145 -7.85 -2.38 4.85
CA ALA A 145 -9.16 -2.26 5.50
C ALA A 145 -9.61 -0.81 5.61
N LEU A 146 -8.72 0.12 5.99
CA LEU A 146 -9.02 1.55 6.06
C LEU A 146 -9.27 2.16 4.68
N MET A 147 -8.55 1.73 3.65
CA MET A 147 -8.79 2.17 2.27
C MET A 147 -10.18 1.74 1.79
N LEU A 148 -10.57 0.49 2.05
CA LEU A 148 -11.91 0.00 1.72
C LEU A 148 -13.00 0.74 2.51
N TYR A 149 -12.79 0.95 3.81
CA TYR A 149 -13.71 1.73 4.63
C TYR A 149 -13.89 3.17 4.11
N SER A 150 -12.80 3.83 3.75
CA SER A 150 -12.84 5.20 3.20
C SER A 150 -13.54 5.26 1.83
N ALA A 151 -13.39 4.22 1.00
CA ALA A 151 -14.09 4.12 -0.28
C ALA A 151 -15.61 3.93 -0.09
N GLN A 152 -16.02 3.13 0.89
CA GLN A 152 -17.43 2.92 1.22
C GLN A 152 -18.09 4.17 1.82
N ALA A 153 -17.39 4.89 2.69
CA ALA A 153 -17.90 6.13 3.29
C ALA A 153 -18.25 7.19 2.22
N LYS A 154 -17.52 7.23 1.11
CA LYS A 154 -17.87 8.09 -0.04
C LYS A 154 -19.16 7.68 -0.73
N ASN A 155 -19.43 6.38 -0.86
CA ASN A 155 -20.63 5.87 -1.50
C ASN A 155 -21.87 6.13 -0.64
N VAL A 156 -21.74 6.08 0.69
CA VAL A 156 -22.83 6.41 1.62
C VAL A 156 -23.17 7.91 1.62
N ALA A 157 -22.19 8.77 1.33
CA ALA A 157 -22.41 10.21 1.18
C ALA A 157 -22.92 10.63 -0.22
N ASN A 158 -23.13 9.70 -1.14
CA ASN A 158 -23.58 9.98 -2.50
C ASN A 158 -25.11 9.94 -2.56
N PRO A 159 -25.82 11.08 -2.79
CA PRO A 159 -27.28 11.15 -2.75
C PRO A 159 -27.98 10.27 -3.81
N LEU A 160 -27.24 9.72 -4.79
CA LEU A 160 -27.78 8.77 -5.76
C LEU A 160 -28.14 7.40 -5.15
N LEU A 161 -27.66 7.10 -3.93
CA LEU A 161 -28.02 5.88 -3.16
C LEU A 161 -29.15 6.13 -2.17
N GLU A 162 -29.65 7.38 -2.05
CA GLU A 162 -30.76 7.77 -1.20
C GLU A 162 -32.14 7.33 -1.74
N ILE A 163 -32.18 6.67 -2.91
CA ILE A 163 -33.43 6.21 -3.54
C ILE A 163 -34.13 5.11 -2.73
N ASP A 164 -33.44 4.48 -1.79
CA ASP A 164 -33.95 3.29 -1.10
C ASP A 164 -34.26 3.45 0.41
N GLY A 165 -34.04 4.66 0.97
CA GLY A 165 -34.41 4.95 2.38
C GLY A 165 -33.78 4.04 3.45
N SER A 166 -32.86 3.18 3.10
CA SER A 166 -32.18 2.28 4.02
C SER A 166 -30.79 2.82 4.40
N PHE A 167 -30.69 3.45 5.55
CA PHE A 167 -29.41 3.74 6.22
C PHE A 167 -28.78 2.44 6.73
N GLY A 168 -28.31 1.61 5.79
CA GLY A 168 -27.51 0.43 6.12
C GLY A 168 -26.15 0.51 5.46
N PRO A 169 -25.07 -0.11 6.02
CA PRO A 169 -23.82 -0.21 5.34
C PRO A 169 -24.02 -0.87 3.96
N ALA A 170 -23.32 -0.38 2.93
CA ALA A 170 -23.54 -0.77 1.52
C ALA A 170 -23.48 -2.28 1.25
N TRP A 171 -22.90 -3.07 2.15
CA TRP A 171 -22.88 -4.54 2.10
C TRP A 171 -24.18 -5.20 2.60
N SER A 172 -25.08 -4.47 3.25
CA SER A 172 -26.40 -4.97 3.68
C SER A 172 -27.49 -4.75 2.63
N SER A 173 -27.20 -4.02 1.53
CA SER A 173 -28.15 -3.87 0.44
C SER A 173 -28.13 -5.13 -0.43
N THR A 174 -29.24 -5.83 -0.45
CA THR A 174 -29.47 -7.04 -1.29
C THR A 174 -29.23 -6.80 -2.77
N SER A 175 -29.15 -5.54 -3.22
CA SER A 175 -28.87 -5.13 -4.60
C SER A 175 -27.43 -5.42 -5.06
N LEU A 176 -26.44 -5.40 -4.17
CA LEU A 176 -25.05 -5.74 -4.53
C LEU A 176 -24.87 -7.24 -4.79
N TRP A 177 -25.59 -8.09 -4.09
CA TRP A 177 -25.51 -9.55 -4.28
C TRP A 177 -26.30 -10.03 -5.50
N ALA A 178 -27.36 -9.32 -5.87
CA ALA A 178 -28.16 -9.63 -7.05
C ALA A 178 -27.45 -9.27 -8.38
N SER A 179 -26.41 -8.44 -8.35
CA SER A 179 -25.61 -8.10 -9.55
C SER A 179 -24.38 -8.98 -9.75
N ILE A 180 -24.09 -9.88 -8.79
CA ILE A 180 -22.92 -10.79 -8.83
C ILE A 180 -23.36 -12.25 -9.10
N LEU A 181 -24.67 -12.55 -8.99
CA LEU A 181 -25.29 -13.83 -9.36
C LEU A 181 -25.96 -13.74 -10.72
#